data_afdaaaa7bf811278cc3744426abf71e1
#
_entry.id   afdaaaa7bf811278cc3744426abf71e1
#
_cell.length_a   1.000
_cell.length_b   1.000
_cell.length_c   1.000
_cell.angle_alpha   90.00
_cell.angle_beta   90.00
_cell.angle_gamma   90.00
#
_symmetry.space_group_name_H-M   'P 1'
#
loop_
_entity.id
_entity.type
_entity.pdbx_description
1 polymer ?
#
loop_
_entity_poly.entity_id
_entity_poly.type
_entity_poly.pdbx_seq_one_letter_code
_entity_poly.pdbx_strand_id
1 'polypeptide(L)'
;CKIYMHNVLVSIIMPMHNSASYVGEAITSVLKQTYPHWELLVIEDASKDNSCDIVRTYQEQDSRIHLLINDHHTGRPSSPRNMGVKHAKGRYIAFLDSDDVWFPEKLQQQIPLFEDEKVAIVYSNYEKMDEAGHRANRVVKAPPCATYNQLLSGNVIGNLTGIYDRQKVGKVEFLHAHHED
;
A
#
# COMPACT_ATOMS: atom_id res chain seq x y z
N CYS A 1 18.17 -19.94 -12.98
CA CYS A 1 16.73 -20.23 -13.07
C CYS A 1 15.92 -18.98 -12.76
N LYS A 2 15.61 -18.16 -13.78
CA LYS A 2 14.98 -16.82 -13.64
C LYS A 2 13.43 -16.85 -13.59
N ILE A 3 12.79 -17.98 -13.29
CA ILE A 3 11.35 -18.15 -13.55
C ILE A 3 10.44 -17.96 -12.33
N TYR A 4 10.96 -17.80 -11.11
CA TYR A 4 10.14 -17.98 -9.90
C TYR A 4 9.57 -16.71 -9.25
N MET A 5 10.00 -15.49 -9.62
CA MET A 5 9.54 -14.26 -8.96
C MET A 5 8.29 -13.62 -9.60
N HIS A 6 7.90 -14.07 -10.81
CA HIS A 6 6.75 -13.47 -11.50
C HIS A 6 5.37 -13.84 -10.93
N ASN A 7 5.28 -14.77 -9.97
CA ASN A 7 4.01 -15.28 -9.44
C ASN A 7 3.87 -15.11 -7.91
N VAL A 8 4.66 -14.22 -7.30
CA VAL A 8 4.61 -14.02 -5.84
C VAL A 8 3.49 -13.04 -5.51
N LEU A 9 2.59 -13.45 -4.61
CA LEU A 9 1.46 -12.62 -4.20
C LEU A 9 1.92 -11.39 -3.42
N VAL A 10 1.39 -10.23 -3.81
CA VAL A 10 1.51 -8.95 -3.11
C VAL A 10 0.20 -8.66 -2.41
N SER A 11 0.20 -8.47 -1.09
CA SER A 11 -0.95 -7.93 -0.37
C SER A 11 -0.82 -6.42 -0.29
N ILE A 12 -1.79 -5.72 -0.88
CA ILE A 12 -1.90 -4.27 -0.85
C ILE A 12 -2.88 -3.92 0.26
N ILE A 13 -2.43 -3.17 1.24
CA ILE A 13 -3.23 -2.77 2.39
C ILE A 13 -3.65 -1.31 2.21
N MET A 14 -4.96 -1.08 2.20
CA MET A 14 -5.57 0.24 2.00
C MET A 14 -6.43 0.59 3.22
N PRO A 15 -5.91 1.38 4.18
CA PRO A 15 -6.75 1.97 5.21
C PRO A 15 -7.77 2.91 4.58
N MET A 16 -9.02 2.88 5.07
CA MET A 16 -10.09 3.71 4.53
C MET A 16 -10.94 4.31 5.65
N HIS A 17 -11.07 5.64 5.63
CA HIS A 17 -11.97 6.37 6.51
C HIS A 17 -12.54 7.59 5.79
N ASN A 18 -13.86 7.65 5.58
CA ASN A 18 -14.55 8.75 4.90
C ASN A 18 -13.91 9.16 3.56
N SER A 19 -13.67 8.18 2.69
CA SER A 19 -12.90 8.35 1.43
C SER A 19 -13.75 8.20 0.19
N ALA A 20 -15.06 8.42 0.24
CA ALA A 20 -15.96 8.21 -0.88
C ALA A 20 -15.56 8.97 -2.17
N SER A 21 -14.93 10.14 -2.02
CA SER A 21 -14.47 10.94 -3.16
C SER A 21 -13.25 10.38 -3.86
N TYR A 22 -12.45 9.53 -3.20
CA TYR A 22 -11.11 9.15 -3.68
C TYR A 22 -10.94 7.63 -3.85
N VAL A 23 -11.57 6.82 -2.99
CA VAL A 23 -11.33 5.37 -2.92
C VAL A 23 -11.55 4.66 -4.26
N GLY A 24 -12.48 5.12 -5.08
CA GLY A 24 -12.72 4.54 -6.41
C GLY A 24 -11.54 4.72 -7.37
N GLU A 25 -10.87 5.88 -7.33
CA GLU A 25 -9.68 6.14 -8.13
C GLU A 25 -8.48 5.32 -7.62
N ALA A 26 -8.30 5.26 -6.30
CA ALA A 26 -7.27 4.45 -5.66
C ALA A 26 -7.40 2.96 -6.07
N ILE A 27 -8.59 2.37 -5.95
CA ILE A 27 -8.85 0.97 -6.36
C ILE A 27 -8.61 0.79 -7.87
N THR A 28 -9.07 1.73 -8.69
CA THR A 28 -8.86 1.68 -10.14
C THR A 28 -7.37 1.69 -10.49
N SER A 29 -6.52 2.39 -9.73
CA SER A 29 -5.07 2.40 -9.93
C SER A 29 -4.44 1.03 -9.64
N VAL A 30 -4.99 0.28 -8.68
CA VAL A 30 -4.57 -1.10 -8.38
C VAL A 30 -5.03 -2.06 -9.48
N LEU A 31 -6.27 -1.93 -9.96
CA LEU A 31 -6.78 -2.74 -11.07
C LEU A 31 -5.97 -2.57 -12.36
N LYS A 32 -5.39 -1.39 -12.58
CA LYS A 32 -4.53 -1.09 -13.73
C LYS A 32 -3.10 -1.62 -13.61
N GLN A 33 -2.72 -2.24 -12.49
CA GLN A 33 -1.37 -2.78 -12.33
C GLN A 33 -1.07 -3.85 -13.38
N THR A 34 0.07 -3.71 -14.06
CA THR A 34 0.54 -4.67 -15.07
C THR A 34 1.03 -5.99 -14.46
N TYR A 35 1.37 -5.98 -13.18
CA TYR A 35 1.66 -7.19 -12.39
C TYR A 35 0.37 -7.82 -11.88
N PRO A 36 0.03 -9.08 -12.24
CA PRO A 36 -1.31 -9.63 -11.99
C PRO A 36 -1.50 -10.28 -10.62
N HIS A 37 -0.41 -10.61 -9.89
CA HIS A 37 -0.47 -11.42 -8.66
C HIS A 37 -0.55 -10.54 -7.41
N TRP A 38 -1.71 -9.97 -7.16
CA TRP A 38 -1.98 -9.15 -5.98
C TRP A 38 -3.35 -9.45 -5.38
N GLU A 39 -3.51 -9.13 -4.12
CA GLU A 39 -4.78 -8.95 -3.44
C GLU A 39 -4.84 -7.54 -2.85
N LEU A 40 -6.02 -6.93 -2.80
CA LEU A 40 -6.27 -5.64 -2.19
C LEU A 40 -7.13 -5.82 -0.95
N LEU A 41 -6.61 -5.46 0.20
CA LEU A 41 -7.30 -5.46 1.48
C LEU A 41 -7.67 -4.03 1.82
N VAL A 42 -8.92 -3.64 1.60
CA VAL A 42 -9.46 -2.34 2.02
C VAL A 42 -9.97 -2.48 3.44
N ILE A 43 -9.35 -1.75 4.37
CA ILE A 43 -9.67 -1.82 5.79
C ILE A 43 -10.52 -0.62 6.15
N GLU A 44 -11.80 -0.84 6.31
CA GLU A 44 -12.77 0.17 6.73
C GLU A 44 -12.59 0.51 8.21
N ASP A 45 -12.48 1.79 8.54
CA ASP A 45 -12.19 2.27 9.89
C ASP A 45 -13.22 3.32 10.36
N ALA A 46 -14.47 2.89 10.55
CA ALA A 46 -15.60 3.70 11.04
C ALA A 46 -16.02 4.87 10.12
N SER A 47 -16.06 4.64 8.81
CA SER A 47 -16.58 5.61 7.84
C SER A 47 -18.09 5.87 8.06
N LYS A 48 -18.50 7.10 7.78
CA LYS A 48 -19.91 7.55 7.87
C LYS A 48 -20.49 7.92 6.50
N ASP A 49 -19.64 7.94 5.47
CA ASP A 49 -20.01 8.20 4.09
C ASP A 49 -20.29 6.89 3.34
N ASN A 50 -20.48 6.96 2.01
CA ASN A 50 -20.74 5.79 1.17
C ASN A 50 -19.48 5.06 0.68
N SER A 51 -18.32 5.27 1.30
CA SER A 51 -17.05 4.59 0.93
C SER A 51 -17.19 3.08 0.85
N CYS A 52 -17.88 2.47 1.83
CA CYS A 52 -18.07 1.02 1.87
C CYS A 52 -18.84 0.49 0.67
N ASP A 53 -19.89 1.21 0.23
CA ASP A 53 -20.73 0.76 -0.89
C ASP A 53 -19.96 0.84 -2.22
N ILE A 54 -19.10 1.86 -2.35
CA ILE A 54 -18.18 1.96 -3.49
C ILE A 54 -17.25 0.73 -3.52
N VAL A 55 -16.60 0.40 -2.39
CA VAL A 55 -15.68 -0.76 -2.34
C VAL A 55 -16.40 -2.07 -2.62
N ARG A 56 -17.63 -2.27 -2.10
CA ARG A 56 -18.43 -3.47 -2.38
C ARG A 56 -18.70 -3.65 -3.88
N THR A 57 -18.98 -2.56 -4.59
CA THR A 57 -19.19 -2.61 -6.05
C THR A 57 -17.93 -3.13 -6.78
N TYR A 58 -16.74 -2.73 -6.36
CA TYR A 58 -15.48 -3.26 -6.92
C TYR A 58 -15.21 -4.71 -6.49
N GLN A 59 -15.52 -5.07 -5.25
CA GLN A 59 -15.37 -6.44 -4.75
C GLN A 59 -16.26 -7.45 -5.51
N GLU A 60 -17.46 -7.04 -5.93
CA GLU A 60 -18.35 -7.87 -6.75
C GLU A 60 -17.79 -8.11 -8.16
N GLN A 61 -16.97 -7.17 -8.67
CA GLN A 61 -16.38 -7.25 -10.01
C GLN A 61 -15.03 -7.98 -10.04
N ASP A 62 -14.25 -7.94 -8.95
CA ASP A 62 -12.92 -8.56 -8.87
C ASP A 62 -12.70 -9.23 -7.52
N SER A 63 -12.60 -10.55 -7.53
CA SER A 63 -12.44 -11.38 -6.33
C SER A 63 -11.13 -11.18 -5.56
N ARG A 64 -10.17 -10.43 -6.12
CA ARG A 64 -8.92 -10.06 -5.44
C ARG A 64 -9.09 -8.87 -4.49
N ILE A 65 -10.24 -8.20 -4.51
CA ILE A 65 -10.56 -7.05 -3.65
C ILE A 65 -11.37 -7.54 -2.46
N HIS A 66 -10.95 -7.19 -1.26
CA HIS A 66 -11.59 -7.59 -0.01
C HIS A 66 -11.83 -6.38 0.88
N LEU A 67 -13.10 -6.15 1.26
CA LEU A 67 -13.46 -5.17 2.28
C LEU A 67 -13.46 -5.85 3.66
N LEU A 68 -12.65 -5.34 4.57
CA LEU A 68 -12.57 -5.80 5.95
C LEU A 68 -13.00 -4.66 6.88
N ILE A 69 -13.85 -4.95 7.85
CA ILE A 69 -14.34 -3.96 8.81
C ILE A 69 -13.44 -3.98 10.06
N ASN A 70 -12.91 -2.83 10.42
CA ASN A 70 -12.13 -2.68 11.66
C ASN A 70 -13.06 -2.36 12.83
N ASP A 71 -13.39 -3.38 13.62
CA ASP A 71 -14.24 -3.23 14.81
C ASP A 71 -13.57 -2.46 15.98
N HIS A 72 -12.26 -2.23 15.86
CA HIS A 72 -11.45 -1.56 16.88
C HIS A 72 -10.95 -0.20 16.40
N HIS A 73 -11.89 0.68 16.02
CA HIS A 73 -11.54 2.04 15.63
C HIS A 73 -10.84 2.78 16.78
N THR A 74 -9.61 3.21 16.54
CA THR A 74 -8.80 3.96 17.51
C THR A 74 -8.60 5.42 17.11
N GLY A 75 -9.11 5.83 15.95
CA GLY A 75 -8.85 7.16 15.36
C GLY A 75 -7.41 7.31 14.85
N ARG A 76 -6.69 6.21 14.66
CA ARG A 76 -5.29 6.18 14.23
C ARG A 76 -5.11 5.23 13.05
N PRO A 77 -4.33 5.59 12.03
CA PRO A 77 -4.08 4.76 10.84
C PRO A 77 -3.31 3.47 11.14
N SER A 78 -2.62 3.35 12.28
CA SER A 78 -1.94 2.13 12.71
C SER A 78 -2.88 0.95 12.90
N SER A 79 -4.08 1.16 13.45
CA SER A 79 -5.05 0.08 13.71
C SER A 79 -5.49 -0.62 12.41
N PRO A 80 -6.02 0.07 11.39
CA PRO A 80 -6.38 -0.58 10.13
C PRO A 80 -5.16 -1.15 9.39
N ARG A 81 -3.98 -0.53 9.43
CA ARG A 81 -2.76 -1.09 8.82
C ARG A 81 -2.38 -2.42 9.48
N ASN A 82 -2.37 -2.51 10.81
CA ASN A 82 -2.09 -3.74 11.55
C ASN A 82 -3.10 -4.84 11.24
N MET A 83 -4.38 -4.50 11.14
CA MET A 83 -5.41 -5.45 10.74
C MET A 83 -5.15 -5.98 9.33
N GLY A 84 -4.79 -5.10 8.37
CA GLY A 84 -4.43 -5.50 7.02
C GLY A 84 -3.22 -6.44 6.99
N VAL A 85 -2.13 -6.13 7.70
CA VAL A 85 -0.94 -6.99 7.81
C VAL A 85 -1.29 -8.37 8.36
N LYS A 86 -2.19 -8.44 9.35
CA LYS A 86 -2.63 -9.71 9.95
C LYS A 86 -3.40 -10.59 8.96
N HIS A 87 -4.22 -10.00 8.07
CA HIS A 87 -5.04 -10.73 7.10
C HIS A 87 -4.33 -11.00 5.77
N ALA A 88 -3.20 -10.33 5.53
CA ALA A 88 -2.42 -10.46 4.32
C ALA A 88 -1.93 -11.89 4.08
N LYS A 89 -2.14 -12.41 2.86
CA LYS A 89 -1.69 -13.74 2.40
C LYS A 89 -0.39 -13.67 1.61
N GLY A 90 -0.12 -12.51 0.98
CA GLY A 90 1.05 -12.29 0.15
C GLY A 90 2.37 -12.34 0.92
N ARG A 91 3.43 -12.73 0.24
CA ARG A 91 4.80 -12.61 0.76
C ARG A 91 5.22 -11.15 0.82
N TYR A 92 4.85 -10.37 -0.19
CA TYR A 92 5.15 -8.95 -0.23
C TYR A 92 3.98 -8.14 0.29
N ILE A 93 4.28 -7.13 1.08
CA ILE A 93 3.29 -6.22 1.67
C ILE A 93 3.57 -4.83 1.14
N ALA A 94 2.53 -4.18 0.63
CA ALA A 94 2.53 -2.80 0.17
C ALA A 94 1.39 -2.02 0.84
N PHE A 95 1.56 -0.71 0.98
CA PHE A 95 0.54 0.18 1.51
C PHE A 95 0.13 1.18 0.43
N LEU A 96 -1.17 1.45 0.37
CA LEU A 96 -1.75 2.48 -0.49
C LEU A 96 -2.87 3.16 0.31
N ASP A 97 -2.73 4.43 0.61
CA ASP A 97 -3.78 5.18 1.28
C ASP A 97 -4.94 5.42 0.29
N SER A 98 -6.17 5.54 0.80
CA SER A 98 -7.39 5.56 -0.02
C SER A 98 -7.58 6.84 -0.85
N ASP A 99 -6.70 7.81 -0.70
CA ASP A 99 -6.62 9.08 -1.43
C ASP A 99 -5.37 9.18 -2.32
N ASP A 100 -4.57 8.10 -2.41
CA ASP A 100 -3.40 8.00 -3.27
C ASP A 100 -3.65 7.12 -4.51
N VAL A 101 -2.82 7.28 -5.54
CA VAL A 101 -2.88 6.48 -6.77
C VAL A 101 -1.52 5.96 -7.18
N TRP A 102 -1.50 4.77 -7.77
CA TRP A 102 -0.28 4.15 -8.28
C TRP A 102 -0.19 4.25 -9.81
N PHE A 103 1.04 4.38 -10.32
CA PHE A 103 1.33 4.16 -11.73
C PHE A 103 1.16 2.67 -12.11
N PRO A 104 0.69 2.36 -13.32
CA PRO A 104 0.39 0.97 -13.72
C PRO A 104 1.57 -0.01 -13.60
N GLU A 105 2.78 0.45 -13.80
CA GLU A 105 3.99 -0.37 -13.81
C GLU A 105 4.66 -0.51 -12.44
N LYS A 106 4.09 0.09 -11.37
CA LYS A 106 4.74 0.11 -10.04
C LYS A 106 5.14 -1.28 -9.56
N LEU A 107 4.22 -2.20 -9.46
CA LEU A 107 4.51 -3.55 -8.98
C LEU A 107 5.44 -4.31 -9.94
N GLN A 108 5.21 -4.19 -11.25
CA GLN A 108 6.05 -4.81 -12.29
C GLN A 108 7.51 -4.37 -12.21
N GLN A 109 7.77 -3.12 -11.82
CA GLN A 109 9.13 -2.60 -11.68
C GLN A 109 9.78 -2.93 -10.34
N GLN A 110 9.01 -2.96 -9.26
CA GLN A 110 9.55 -3.14 -7.91
C GLN A 110 9.75 -4.61 -7.52
N ILE A 111 8.85 -5.52 -7.91
CA ILE A 111 8.91 -6.92 -7.50
C ILE A 111 10.21 -7.63 -7.93
N PRO A 112 10.74 -7.45 -9.14
CA PRO A 112 12.00 -8.09 -9.54
C PRO A 112 13.22 -7.69 -8.69
N LEU A 113 13.18 -6.53 -8.03
CA LEU A 113 14.30 -6.07 -7.20
C LEU A 113 14.51 -6.94 -5.94
N PHE A 114 13.50 -7.71 -5.53
CA PHE A 114 13.63 -8.69 -4.44
C PHE A 114 14.38 -9.98 -4.83
N GLU A 115 14.78 -10.13 -6.12
CA GLU A 115 15.68 -11.21 -6.55
C GLU A 115 17.03 -11.13 -5.84
N ASP A 116 17.49 -9.94 -5.48
CA ASP A 116 18.63 -9.79 -4.57
C ASP A 116 18.18 -10.18 -3.16
N GLU A 117 18.77 -11.26 -2.63
CA GLU A 117 18.45 -11.78 -1.31
C GLU A 117 18.72 -10.78 -0.17
N LYS A 118 19.57 -9.78 -0.40
CA LYS A 118 19.88 -8.72 0.57
C LYS A 118 18.81 -7.64 0.63
N VAL A 119 17.95 -7.55 -0.39
CA VAL A 119 16.89 -6.56 -0.46
C VAL A 119 15.68 -7.04 0.33
N ALA A 120 15.34 -6.37 1.40
CA ALA A 120 14.17 -6.64 2.23
C ALA A 120 13.03 -5.62 2.01
N ILE A 121 13.36 -4.40 1.58
CA ILE A 121 12.43 -3.32 1.31
C ILE A 121 12.80 -2.67 -0.03
N VAL A 122 11.80 -2.40 -0.85
CA VAL A 122 11.91 -1.65 -2.11
C VAL A 122 10.99 -0.45 -2.04
N TYR A 123 11.43 0.70 -2.49
CA TYR A 123 10.63 1.92 -2.53
C TYR A 123 10.92 2.71 -3.80
N SER A 124 10.13 3.74 -4.09
CA SER A 124 10.26 4.57 -5.27
C SER A 124 10.15 6.06 -4.97
N ASN A 125 10.43 6.87 -5.96
CA ASN A 125 10.03 8.26 -5.97
C ASN A 125 8.49 8.35 -6.02
N TYR A 126 7.95 9.53 -5.68
CA TYR A 126 6.54 9.84 -5.85
C TYR A 126 6.33 11.27 -6.33
N GLU A 127 5.17 11.55 -6.82
CA GLU A 127 4.74 12.87 -7.25
C GLU A 127 3.55 13.31 -6.41
N LYS A 128 3.49 14.59 -6.05
CA LYS A 128 2.33 15.15 -5.35
C LYS A 128 1.25 15.52 -6.36
N MET A 129 0.00 15.33 -5.98
CA MET A 129 -1.16 15.82 -6.71
C MET A 129 -2.07 16.64 -5.79
N ASP A 130 -2.91 17.48 -6.36
CA ASP A 130 -3.94 18.22 -5.64
C ASP A 130 -5.23 17.38 -5.48
N GLU A 131 -6.20 17.93 -4.74
CA GLU A 131 -7.50 17.27 -4.50
C GLU A 131 -8.31 17.02 -5.78
N ALA A 132 -8.01 17.71 -6.88
CA ALA A 132 -8.63 17.52 -8.19
C ALA A 132 -7.87 16.49 -9.05
N GLY A 133 -6.81 15.86 -8.51
CA GLY A 133 -5.98 14.89 -9.22
C GLY A 133 -4.96 15.50 -10.17
N HIS A 134 -4.77 16.83 -10.15
CA HIS A 134 -3.75 17.47 -10.98
C HIS A 134 -2.37 17.26 -10.37
N ARG A 135 -1.45 16.75 -11.18
CA ARG A 135 -0.07 16.50 -10.77
C ARG A 135 0.70 17.83 -10.61
N ALA A 136 1.44 17.94 -9.52
CA ALA A 136 2.27 19.11 -9.25
C ALA A 136 3.51 19.23 -10.18
N ASN A 137 3.75 18.26 -11.07
CA ASN A 137 4.94 18.11 -11.92
C ASN A 137 6.27 18.22 -11.12
N ARG A 138 6.20 17.85 -9.84
CA ARG A 138 7.34 17.84 -8.92
C ARG A 138 7.52 16.47 -8.31
N VAL A 139 8.55 15.78 -8.76
CA VAL A 139 8.94 14.47 -8.22
C VAL A 139 9.67 14.66 -6.90
N VAL A 140 9.17 14.02 -5.84
CA VAL A 140 9.88 13.83 -4.58
C VAL A 140 10.79 12.63 -4.73
N LYS A 141 12.11 12.89 -4.68
CA LYS A 141 13.13 11.85 -4.88
C LYS A 141 13.44 11.17 -3.56
N ALA A 142 13.32 9.87 -3.54
CA ALA A 142 13.83 9.03 -2.46
C ALA A 142 15.34 8.78 -2.65
N PRO A 143 16.12 8.53 -1.58
CA PRO A 143 17.52 8.16 -1.71
C PRO A 143 17.65 6.80 -2.42
N PRO A 144 18.74 6.57 -3.19
CA PRO A 144 18.92 5.28 -3.89
C PRO A 144 19.00 4.08 -2.95
N CYS A 145 19.45 4.31 -1.72
CA CYS A 145 19.50 3.32 -0.64
C CYS A 145 19.27 4.06 0.68
N ALA A 146 18.40 3.55 1.52
CA ALA A 146 18.17 4.07 2.86
C ALA A 146 18.90 3.19 3.88
N THR A 147 19.79 3.80 4.66
CA THR A 147 20.44 3.16 5.80
C THR A 147 19.55 3.28 7.05
N TYR A 148 19.78 2.38 8.03
CA TYR A 148 19.08 2.43 9.31
C TYR A 148 19.20 3.81 9.99
N ASN A 149 20.40 4.44 9.97
CA ASN A 149 20.60 5.76 10.57
C ASN A 149 19.81 6.87 9.85
N GLN A 150 19.66 6.78 8.52
CA GLN A 150 18.84 7.74 7.77
C GLN A 150 17.36 7.59 8.12
N LEU A 151 16.86 6.36 8.29
CA LEU A 151 15.48 6.10 8.71
C LEU A 151 15.21 6.60 10.13
N LEU A 152 16.20 6.52 11.02
CA LEU A 152 16.08 7.09 12.37
C LEU A 152 16.07 8.63 12.39
N SER A 153 16.68 9.26 11.39
CA SER A 153 16.78 10.73 11.29
C SER A 153 15.54 11.39 10.69
N GLY A 154 14.68 10.63 10.03
CA GLY A 154 13.45 11.12 9.41
C GLY A 154 12.89 10.14 8.39
N ASN A 155 11.63 10.35 8.04
CA ASN A 155 10.96 9.53 7.03
C ASN A 155 11.47 9.89 5.63
N VAL A 156 12.27 9.00 5.04
CA VAL A 156 12.81 9.16 3.68
C VAL A 156 12.07 8.29 2.66
N ILE A 157 11.12 7.47 3.11
CA ILE A 157 10.32 6.55 2.28
C ILE A 157 8.86 6.96 2.40
N GLY A 158 8.28 7.50 1.32
CA GLY A 158 6.83 7.73 1.27
C GLY A 158 6.07 6.41 1.44
N ASN A 159 5.11 6.34 2.35
CA ASN A 159 4.38 5.12 2.70
C ASN A 159 3.81 4.40 1.47
N LEU A 160 3.14 5.14 0.56
CA LEU A 160 2.57 4.60 -0.69
C LEU A 160 3.64 4.02 -1.66
N THR A 161 4.93 4.29 -1.45
CA THR A 161 6.00 3.85 -2.35
C THR A 161 6.62 2.52 -1.96
N GLY A 162 6.53 2.17 -0.67
CA GLY A 162 7.22 1.04 -0.07
C GLY A 162 6.56 -0.30 -0.31
N ILE A 163 7.39 -1.32 -0.55
CA ILE A 163 7.01 -2.74 -0.50
C ILE A 163 8.04 -3.45 0.34
N TYR A 164 7.63 -4.33 1.25
CA TYR A 164 8.56 -5.15 2.02
C TYR A 164 8.29 -6.64 1.89
N ASP A 165 9.36 -7.44 2.02
CA ASP A 165 9.31 -8.89 2.08
C ASP A 165 9.12 -9.33 3.54
N ARG A 166 7.91 -9.74 3.91
CA ARG A 166 7.60 -10.13 5.30
C ARG A 166 8.37 -11.37 5.78
N GLN A 167 8.90 -12.18 4.87
CA GLN A 167 9.74 -13.33 5.25
C GLN A 167 11.14 -12.88 5.69
N LYS A 168 11.64 -11.77 5.14
CA LYS A 168 12.94 -11.20 5.50
C LYS A 168 12.85 -10.23 6.68
N VAL A 169 11.79 -9.41 6.73
CA VAL A 169 11.60 -8.39 7.77
C VAL A 169 11.00 -9.00 9.07
N GLY A 170 10.24 -10.08 8.93
CA GLY A 170 9.54 -10.69 10.06
C GLY A 170 8.20 -10.00 10.37
N LYS A 171 7.76 -10.11 11.63
CA LYS A 171 6.50 -9.51 12.07
C LYS A 171 6.66 -7.99 12.18
N VAL A 172 5.86 -7.28 11.39
CA VAL A 172 5.75 -5.81 11.45
C VAL A 172 4.48 -5.45 12.18
N GLU A 173 4.57 -4.50 13.09
CA GLU A 173 3.45 -3.93 13.81
C GLU A 173 3.64 -2.42 13.91
N PHE A 174 2.65 -1.66 13.43
CA PHE A 174 2.64 -0.20 13.57
C PHE A 174 2.34 0.15 15.00
N LEU A 175 3.25 0.87 15.63
CA LEU A 175 3.08 1.34 17.00
C LEU A 175 2.07 2.50 17.06
N HIS A 176 1.41 2.65 18.20
CA HIS A 176 0.52 3.78 18.46
C HIS A 176 1.32 5.06 18.79
N ALA A 177 2.23 5.47 17.91
CA ALA A 177 3.00 6.71 18.05
C ALA A 177 2.21 7.91 17.49
N HIS A 178 2.53 9.12 17.99
CA HIS A 178 1.87 10.37 17.55
C HIS A 178 2.29 10.82 16.13
N HIS A 179 3.37 10.25 15.58
CA HIS A 179 3.88 10.50 14.23
C HIS A 179 4.14 9.15 13.57
N GLU A 180 3.33 8.79 12.60
CA GLU A 180 3.45 7.54 11.84
C GLU A 180 4.10 7.74 10.47
N ASP A 181 4.42 8.99 10.11
CA ASP A 181 5.09 9.39 8.87
C ASP A 181 6.61 9.47 9.03
#